data_bb29c9818f2de7e1129ae238eac64045
#
_entry.id   bb29c9818f2de7e1129ae238eac64045
#
_cell.length_a   1.000
_cell.length_b   1.000
_cell.length_c   1.000
_cell.angle_alpha   90.00
_cell.angle_beta   90.00
_cell.angle_gamma   90.00
#
_symmetry.space_group_name_H-M   'P 1'
#
loop_
_entity.id
_entity.type
_entity.pdbx_description
1 polymer ?
#
loop_
_entity_poly.entity_id
_entity_poly.type
_entity_poly.pdbx_seq_one_letter_code
_entity_poly.pdbx_strand_id
1 'polypeptide(L)'
;IPAWLARMIKSSELRDASLTGDGVSMLRNGRLGMIDRFTLYASNLLPVDGADAATSIYFGHSHGLSFASQLTKMETIRAERTFGTIMRGLQVYGYQVTDGTALGMIYGKPA
;
A
#
# COMPACT_ATOMS: atom_id res chain seq x y z
N ILE A 1 7.07 1.53 0.43
CA ILE A 1 8.21 1.75 1.33
C ILE A 1 7.74 2.34 2.66
N PRO A 2 8.44 2.10 3.79
CA PRO A 2 8.11 2.67 5.08
C PRO A 2 8.41 4.19 5.13
N ALA A 3 7.75 4.88 6.05
CA ALA A 3 7.87 6.34 6.18
C ALA A 3 9.28 6.83 6.49
N TRP A 4 10.07 6.06 7.27
CA TRP A 4 11.45 6.42 7.58
C TRP A 4 12.36 6.38 6.35
N LEU A 5 12.17 5.39 5.44
CA LEU A 5 12.90 5.32 4.18
C LEU A 5 12.49 6.45 3.23
N ALA A 6 11.21 6.78 3.19
CA ALA A 6 10.71 7.93 2.44
C ALA A 6 11.35 9.24 2.90
N ARG A 7 11.56 9.41 4.20
CA ARG A 7 12.25 10.56 4.77
C ARG A 7 13.72 10.58 4.36
N MET A 8 14.41 9.44 4.40
CA MET A 8 15.82 9.34 3.96
C MET A 8 15.98 9.72 2.49
N ILE A 9 15.11 9.21 1.61
CA ILE A 9 15.12 9.55 0.18
C ILE A 9 14.92 11.06 -0.02
N LYS A 10 14.00 11.67 0.71
CA LYS A 10 13.74 13.12 0.63
C LYS A 10 14.90 13.98 1.14
N SER A 11 15.73 13.47 2.03
CA SER A 11 16.91 14.16 2.56
C SER A 11 18.18 13.89 1.76
N SER A 12 18.19 12.93 0.85
CA SER A 12 19.31 12.60 -0.02
C SER A 12 19.34 13.45 -1.31
N GLU A 13 20.41 13.34 -2.07
CA GLU A 13 20.54 13.99 -3.38
C GLU A 13 19.49 13.52 -4.39
N LEU A 14 18.87 12.35 -4.15
CA LEU A 14 17.73 11.82 -4.91
C LEU A 14 16.47 12.69 -4.81
N ARG A 15 16.49 13.74 -4.01
CA ARG A 15 15.43 14.75 -3.90
C ARG A 15 15.30 15.63 -5.15
N ASP A 16 16.30 15.65 -6.02
CA ASP A 16 16.36 16.60 -7.12
C ASP A 16 15.17 16.42 -8.08
N ALA A 17 14.58 17.54 -8.48
CA ALA A 17 13.29 17.60 -9.19
C ALA A 17 13.31 16.93 -10.58
N SER A 18 14.48 16.65 -11.12
CA SER A 18 14.64 15.89 -12.36
C SER A 18 14.15 14.44 -12.24
N LEU A 19 14.06 13.92 -11.01
CA LEU A 19 13.57 12.58 -10.69
C LEU A 19 12.06 12.53 -10.47
N THR A 20 11.43 13.67 -10.26
CA THR A 20 9.98 13.77 -10.02
C THR A 20 9.18 14.17 -11.25
N GLY A 21 9.71 14.03 -12.44
CA GLY A 21 9.16 14.45 -13.74
C GLY A 21 7.66 14.24 -14.02
N ASP A 22 6.89 14.01 -13.00
CA ASP A 22 5.46 13.69 -13.04
C ASP A 22 4.71 14.75 -12.24
N GLY A 23 4.17 15.77 -12.89
CA GLY A 23 3.44 16.89 -12.30
C GLY A 23 2.19 16.53 -11.47
N VAL A 24 2.19 15.39 -10.80
CA VAL A 24 1.08 14.89 -9.98
C VAL A 24 1.34 15.18 -8.51
N SER A 25 0.41 15.90 -7.88
CA SER A 25 0.44 16.23 -6.46
C SER A 25 0.62 14.99 -5.57
N MET A 26 1.71 15.01 -4.78
CA MET A 26 2.10 13.97 -3.82
C MET A 26 1.09 13.72 -2.69
N LEU A 27 0.12 14.60 -2.49
CA LEU A 27 -0.66 14.68 -1.25
C LEU A 27 -1.83 13.69 -1.15
N ARG A 28 -2.25 13.08 -2.24
CA ARG A 28 -3.53 12.32 -2.23
C ARG A 28 -3.39 10.80 -2.14
N ASN A 29 -2.29 10.21 -2.60
CA ASN A 29 -2.25 8.77 -2.84
C ASN A 29 -1.10 8.03 -2.15
N GLY A 30 -0.34 8.68 -1.26
CA GLY A 30 0.88 8.09 -0.70
C GLY A 30 1.99 7.87 -1.71
N ARG A 31 1.83 8.33 -2.95
CA ARG A 31 2.82 8.28 -4.00
C ARG A 31 3.89 9.35 -3.75
N LEU A 32 5.14 8.95 -3.61
CA LEU A 32 6.25 9.87 -3.35
C LEU A 32 6.91 10.42 -4.61
N GLY A 33 6.79 9.68 -5.70
CA GLY A 33 7.45 10.00 -6.96
C GLY A 33 7.94 8.75 -7.66
N MET A 34 8.75 8.93 -8.69
CA MET A 34 9.35 7.86 -9.45
C MET A 34 10.87 7.98 -9.37
N ILE A 35 11.55 6.88 -9.09
CA ILE A 35 13.02 6.77 -9.16
C ILE A 35 13.32 5.74 -10.24
N ASP A 36 13.98 6.17 -11.30
CA ASP A 36 14.22 5.36 -12.50
C ASP A 36 12.88 4.79 -13.03
N ARG A 37 12.66 3.51 -12.91
CA ARG A 37 11.45 2.81 -13.36
C ARG A 37 10.48 2.48 -12.23
N PHE A 38 10.84 2.78 -10.99
CA PHE A 38 10.05 2.45 -9.81
C PHE A 38 9.21 3.62 -9.34
N THR A 39 7.91 3.44 -9.28
CA THR A 39 7.01 4.36 -8.59
C THR A 39 6.99 4.02 -7.10
N LEU A 40 7.31 5.00 -6.25
CA LEU A 40 7.40 4.83 -4.81
C LEU A 40 6.09 5.19 -4.13
N TYR A 41 5.61 4.30 -3.28
CA TYR A 41 4.47 4.52 -2.40
C TYR A 41 4.90 4.40 -0.94
N ALA A 42 4.52 5.37 -0.11
CA ALA A 42 4.72 5.31 1.33
C ALA A 42 3.52 4.64 2.01
N SER A 43 3.79 3.72 2.94
CA SER A 43 2.76 3.09 3.76
C SER A 43 3.30 2.80 5.16
N ASN A 44 2.46 3.01 6.17
CA ASN A 44 2.74 2.63 7.55
C ASN A 44 2.13 1.27 7.93
N LEU A 45 1.49 0.59 6.98
CA LEU A 45 0.87 -0.72 7.18
C LEU A 45 1.82 -1.89 6.90
N LEU A 46 3.09 -1.60 6.66
CA LEU A 46 4.09 -2.63 6.39
C LEU A 46 4.40 -3.42 7.65
N PRO A 47 4.48 -4.76 7.58
CA PRO A 47 4.83 -5.58 8.72
C PRO A 47 6.25 -5.29 9.19
N VAL A 48 6.41 -5.24 10.51
CA VAL A 48 7.68 -5.05 11.19
C VAL A 48 8.01 -6.36 11.89
N ASP A 49 9.22 -6.88 11.69
CA ASP A 49 9.70 -8.03 12.43
C ASP A 49 9.96 -7.63 13.89
N GLY A 50 9.31 -8.35 14.81
CA GLY A 50 9.37 -8.02 16.23
C GLY A 50 10.75 -8.23 16.89
N ALA A 51 11.61 -9.07 16.31
CA ALA A 51 12.93 -9.35 16.85
C ALA A 51 13.95 -8.24 16.55
N ASP A 52 13.96 -7.72 15.33
CA ASP A 52 14.96 -6.76 14.84
C ASP A 52 14.41 -5.37 14.52
N ALA A 53 13.11 -5.16 14.69
CA ALA A 53 12.40 -3.95 14.25
C ALA A 53 12.64 -3.61 12.76
N ALA A 54 12.94 -4.63 11.96
CA ALA A 54 13.12 -4.49 10.53
C ALA A 54 11.76 -4.42 9.84
N THR A 55 11.60 -3.46 8.94
CA THR A 55 10.37 -3.29 8.16
C THR A 55 10.50 -4.00 6.83
N SER A 56 9.47 -4.75 6.44
CA SER A 56 9.40 -5.37 5.12
C SER A 56 9.10 -4.33 4.05
N ILE A 57 9.94 -4.26 3.03
CA ILE A 57 9.82 -3.37 1.89
C ILE A 57 9.49 -4.24 0.69
N TYR A 58 8.33 -4.01 0.07
CA TYR A 58 7.89 -4.76 -1.10
C TYR A 58 8.12 -3.96 -2.38
N PHE A 59 8.52 -4.66 -3.42
CA PHE A 59 8.64 -4.11 -4.76
C PHE A 59 8.25 -5.15 -5.79
N GLY A 60 7.80 -4.72 -6.94
CA GLY A 60 7.42 -5.64 -8.00
C GLY A 60 6.59 -4.99 -9.10
N HIS A 61 6.17 -5.81 -10.03
CA HIS A 61 5.31 -5.41 -11.13
C HIS A 61 3.85 -5.78 -10.84
N SER A 62 2.91 -5.00 -11.37
CA SER A 62 1.47 -5.19 -11.14
C SER A 62 0.93 -6.56 -11.56
N HIS A 63 1.58 -7.22 -12.49
CA HIS A 63 1.20 -8.54 -12.98
C HIS A 63 1.57 -9.69 -12.02
N GLY A 64 2.45 -9.42 -11.04
CA GLY A 64 2.83 -10.41 -10.04
C GLY A 64 1.75 -10.73 -9.00
N LEU A 65 0.77 -9.85 -8.81
CA LEU A 65 -0.29 -10.01 -7.83
C LEU A 65 -1.65 -9.77 -8.47
N SER A 66 -2.55 -10.74 -8.34
CA SER A 66 -3.94 -10.59 -8.73
C SER A 66 -4.81 -10.33 -7.51
N PHE A 67 -5.66 -9.32 -7.60
CA PHE A 67 -6.64 -8.96 -6.58
C PHE A 67 -8.02 -8.86 -7.22
N ALA A 68 -9.00 -9.52 -6.62
CA ALA A 68 -10.39 -9.42 -7.03
C ALA A 68 -11.25 -9.06 -5.82
N SER A 69 -12.17 -8.14 -6.00
CA SER A 69 -13.15 -7.79 -4.96
C SER A 69 -14.52 -7.59 -5.57
N GLN A 70 -15.55 -7.99 -4.84
CA GLN A 70 -16.93 -7.83 -5.24
C GLN A 70 -17.77 -7.41 -4.03
N LEU A 71 -18.56 -6.36 -4.18
CA LEU A 71 -19.62 -6.03 -3.24
C LEU A 71 -20.86 -6.84 -3.63
N THR A 72 -21.11 -7.94 -2.91
CA THR A 72 -22.12 -8.92 -3.31
C THR A 72 -23.53 -8.48 -2.92
N LYS A 73 -23.71 -7.91 -1.75
CA LYS A 73 -25.03 -7.58 -1.21
C LYS A 73 -24.95 -6.41 -0.23
N MET A 74 -25.89 -5.49 -0.38
CA MET A 74 -26.19 -4.49 0.64
C MET A 74 -27.66 -4.60 1.00
N GLU A 75 -27.99 -4.65 2.29
CA GLU A 75 -29.37 -4.68 2.74
C GLU A 75 -29.56 -3.87 4.01
N THR A 76 -30.78 -3.40 4.16
CA THR A 76 -31.24 -2.65 5.32
C THR A 76 -32.25 -3.48 6.06
N ILE A 77 -32.02 -3.72 7.34
CA ILE A 77 -32.92 -4.47 8.20
C ILE A 77 -33.33 -3.66 9.42
N ARG A 78 -34.54 -3.91 9.92
CA ARG A 78 -34.99 -3.30 11.16
C ARG A 78 -34.34 -3.99 12.35
N ALA A 79 -33.86 -3.21 13.31
CA ALA A 79 -33.32 -3.75 14.55
C ALA A 79 -34.44 -4.33 15.42
N GLU A 80 -34.24 -5.55 15.94
CA GLU A 80 -35.26 -6.23 16.78
C GLU A 80 -35.33 -5.67 18.21
N ARG A 81 -34.19 -5.20 18.76
CA ARG A 81 -34.09 -4.77 20.15
C ARG A 81 -34.14 -3.27 20.38
N THR A 82 -34.04 -2.47 19.32
CA THR A 82 -34.00 -1.02 19.38
C THR A 82 -34.78 -0.41 18.25
N PHE A 83 -35.31 0.81 18.44
CA PHE A 83 -35.90 1.57 17.35
C PHE A 83 -34.80 2.09 16.46
N GLY A 84 -34.38 1.31 15.50
CA GLY A 84 -33.30 1.67 14.58
C GLY A 84 -33.32 0.81 13.33
N THR A 85 -32.55 1.27 12.36
CA THR A 85 -32.33 0.58 11.09
C THR A 85 -30.86 0.20 10.99
N ILE A 86 -30.57 -1.07 10.71
CA ILE A 86 -29.22 -1.58 10.52
C ILE A 86 -28.96 -1.72 9.03
N MET A 87 -27.92 -1.08 8.55
CA MET A 87 -27.39 -1.29 7.20
C MET A 87 -26.24 -2.28 7.29
N ARG A 88 -26.28 -3.35 6.49
CA ARG A 88 -25.21 -4.33 6.39
C ARG A 88 -24.81 -4.56 4.95
N GLY A 89 -23.51 -4.79 4.74
CA GLY A 89 -22.96 -5.11 3.44
C GLY A 89 -22.09 -6.35 3.50
N LEU A 90 -22.13 -7.16 2.45
CA LEU A 90 -21.26 -8.32 2.24
C LEU A 90 -20.30 -8.00 1.11
N GLN A 91 -19.01 -7.96 1.42
CA GLN A 91 -17.95 -7.86 0.44
C GLN A 91 -17.15 -9.15 0.42
N VAL A 92 -16.95 -9.69 -0.76
CA VAL A 92 -16.07 -10.84 -0.99
C VAL A 92 -14.84 -10.35 -1.73
N TYR A 93 -13.67 -10.72 -1.26
CA TYR A 93 -12.41 -10.39 -1.90
C TYR A 93 -11.43 -11.56 -1.83
N GLY A 94 -10.52 -11.59 -2.77
CA GLY A 94 -9.45 -12.57 -2.80
C GLY A 94 -8.20 -11.99 -3.43
N TYR A 95 -7.07 -12.54 -3.10
CA TYR A 95 -5.78 -12.17 -3.70
C TYR A 95 -4.91 -13.42 -3.85
N GLN A 96 -4.09 -13.41 -4.88
CA GLN A 96 -3.14 -14.49 -5.14
C GLN A 96 -1.91 -13.95 -5.86
N VAL A 97 -0.76 -14.47 -5.51
CA VAL A 97 0.48 -14.24 -6.27
C VAL A 97 0.39 -15.07 -7.55
N THR A 98 0.38 -14.38 -8.68
CA THR A 98 0.29 -14.99 -10.01
C THR A 98 1.67 -15.35 -10.53
N ASP A 99 2.64 -14.45 -10.31
CA ASP A 99 4.02 -14.66 -10.70
C ASP A 99 4.96 -14.20 -9.58
N GLY A 100 5.58 -15.16 -8.89
CA GLY A 100 6.51 -14.90 -7.80
C GLY A 100 7.83 -14.27 -8.25
N THR A 101 8.20 -14.39 -9.53
CA THR A 101 9.43 -13.80 -10.06
C THR A 101 9.29 -12.29 -10.31
N ALA A 102 8.06 -11.80 -10.43
CA ALA A 102 7.74 -10.39 -10.63
C ALA A 102 7.65 -9.62 -9.31
N LEU A 103 7.82 -10.26 -8.16
CA LEU A 103 7.73 -9.68 -6.83
C LEU A 103 9.01 -9.89 -6.05
N GLY A 104 9.38 -8.93 -5.23
CA GLY A 104 10.52 -9.03 -4.33
C GLY A 104 10.25 -8.36 -2.99
N MET A 105 11.03 -8.75 -1.98
CA MET A 105 10.95 -8.21 -0.63
C MET A 105 12.35 -8.01 -0.08
N ILE A 106 12.54 -6.91 0.60
CA ILE A 106 13.78 -6.57 1.30
C ILE A 106 13.42 -6.19 2.74
N TYR A 107 14.24 -6.63 3.68
CA TYR A 107 14.14 -6.20 5.07
C TYR A 107 15.09 -5.03 5.31
N GLY A 108 14.60 -3.97 5.93
CA GLY A 108 15.40 -2.80 6.27
C GLY A 108 15.02 -2.23 7.62
N LYS A 109 16.00 -1.67 8.33
CA LYS A 109 15.79 -0.92 9.56
C LYS A 109 16.49 0.43 9.47
N PRO A 110 15.99 1.47 10.14
CA PRO A 110 16.73 2.72 10.29
C PRO A 110 18.00 2.47 11.11
N ALA A 111 19.08 3.11 10.70
CA ALA A 111 20.32 3.09 11.46
C ALA A 111 20.19 3.93 12.72
#